data_d686ac7eb2e3f33092bbeae7db47dacc
#
_entry.id   d686ac7eb2e3f33092bbeae7db47dacc
#
_cell.length_a   1.000
_cell.length_b   1.000
_cell.length_c   1.000
_cell.angle_alpha   90.00
_cell.angle_beta   90.00
_cell.angle_gamma   90.00
#
_symmetry.space_group_name_H-M   'P 1'
#
loop_
_entity.id
_entity.type
_entity.pdbx_description
1 polymer ?
#
loop_
_entity_poly.entity_id
_entity_poly.type
_entity_poly.pdbx_seq_one_letter_code
_entity_poly.pdbx_strand_id
1 'polypeptide(L)'
;MRELEHSHRPEDIRHRLESGRRTSYLRDAILGGIDGCVTTFAVVASVAGAGLPGLIAFSLGLSSLIADGFSMGVSNYQGVKSDRDAVEQARATENSHIREVPDGEREEIRQIFARKGFEGDVLERIVTTISADESLWVDTMLREEHGLE
;
A
#
# COMPACT_ATOMS: atom_id res chain seq x y z
N MET A 1 12.23 23.06 23.68
CA MET A 1 12.83 22.08 22.75
C MET A 1 11.68 21.23 22.22
N ARG A 2 11.43 21.18 20.92
CA ARG A 2 10.43 20.28 20.36
C ARG A 2 10.97 18.86 20.52
N GLU A 3 10.28 18.01 21.23
CA GLU A 3 10.60 16.58 21.30
C GLU A 3 10.45 15.99 19.91
N LEU A 4 11.52 15.38 19.37
CA LEU A 4 11.47 14.72 18.07
C LEU A 4 10.71 13.40 18.22
N GLU A 5 9.89 13.06 17.24
CA GLU A 5 9.06 11.84 17.25
C GLU A 5 9.90 10.54 17.35
N HIS A 6 11.20 10.60 16.99
CA HIS A 6 12.10 9.46 17.02
C HIS A 6 13.56 9.88 17.14
N SER A 7 14.39 8.95 17.58
CA SER A 7 15.83 9.13 17.66
C SER A 7 16.49 9.11 16.26
N HIS A 8 17.54 9.93 16.11
CA HIS A 8 18.38 10.01 14.90
C HIS A 8 19.77 9.37 15.11
N ARG A 9 19.94 8.51 16.12
CA ARG A 9 21.16 7.74 16.28
C ARG A 9 21.30 6.72 15.15
N PRO A 10 22.50 6.46 14.64
CA PRO A 10 22.71 5.56 13.50
C PRO A 10 22.12 4.15 13.70
N GLU A 11 22.18 3.62 14.89
CA GLU A 11 21.62 2.33 15.30
C GLU A 11 20.08 2.31 15.21
N ASP A 12 19.43 3.38 15.69
CA ASP A 12 17.95 3.51 15.67
C ASP A 12 17.43 3.73 14.25
N ILE A 13 18.19 4.47 13.43
CA ILE A 13 17.89 4.64 12.01
C ILE A 13 17.94 3.29 11.29
N ARG A 14 19.01 2.52 11.49
CA ARG A 14 19.17 1.19 10.88
C ARG A 14 18.01 0.29 11.26
N HIS A 15 17.74 0.15 12.56
CA HIS A 15 16.64 -0.68 13.07
C HIS A 15 15.27 -0.26 12.49
N ARG A 16 15.03 1.04 12.34
CA ARG A 16 13.78 1.55 11.76
C ARG A 16 13.66 1.22 10.27
N LEU A 17 14.75 1.34 9.50
CA LEU A 17 14.78 0.99 8.09
C LEU A 17 14.60 -0.53 7.86
N GLU A 18 15.14 -1.35 8.75
CA GLU A 18 15.01 -2.81 8.70
C GLU A 18 13.63 -3.30 9.17
N SER A 19 12.98 -2.60 10.11
CA SER A 19 11.72 -3.06 10.72
C SER A 19 10.48 -2.83 9.84
N GLY A 20 10.62 -2.17 8.69
CA GLY A 20 9.53 -1.93 7.74
C GLY A 20 8.41 -1.04 8.29
N ARG A 21 7.42 -0.78 7.46
CA ARG A 21 6.25 0.02 7.81
C ARG A 21 5.28 -0.79 8.66
N ARG A 22 4.97 -0.36 9.88
CA ARG A 22 3.94 -1.00 10.71
C ARG A 22 2.58 -0.82 10.04
N THR A 23 1.88 -1.92 9.81
CA THR A 23 0.50 -1.88 9.33
C THR A 23 -0.38 -1.17 10.36
N SER A 24 -1.04 -0.11 9.96
CA SER A 24 -1.96 0.64 10.81
C SER A 24 -3.40 0.27 10.48
N TYR A 25 -4.07 -0.40 11.38
CA TYR A 25 -5.51 -0.71 11.28
C TYR A 25 -6.42 0.47 11.61
N LEU A 26 -5.85 1.63 11.97
CA LEU A 26 -6.63 2.82 12.35
C LEU A 26 -7.50 3.31 11.20
N ARG A 27 -6.98 3.32 9.98
CA ARG A 27 -7.72 3.71 8.79
C ARG A 27 -8.95 2.81 8.58
N ASP A 28 -8.76 1.50 8.69
CA ASP A 28 -9.83 0.52 8.49
C ASP A 28 -10.88 0.63 9.58
N ALA A 29 -10.45 0.84 10.83
CA ALA A 29 -11.36 1.05 11.96
C ALA A 29 -12.19 2.33 11.80
N ILE A 30 -11.60 3.44 11.32
CA ILE A 30 -12.31 4.70 11.07
C ILE A 30 -13.32 4.52 9.94
N LEU A 31 -12.91 3.93 8.81
CA LEU A 31 -13.79 3.71 7.67
C LEU A 31 -14.97 2.80 8.03
N GLY A 32 -14.72 1.69 8.73
CA GLY A 32 -15.76 0.78 9.18
C GLY A 32 -16.69 1.42 10.23
N GLY A 33 -16.13 2.24 11.13
CA GLY A 33 -16.92 2.99 12.09
C GLY A 33 -17.85 3.99 11.44
N ILE A 34 -17.40 4.73 10.42
CA ILE A 34 -18.24 5.70 9.69
C ILE A 34 -19.34 4.96 8.93
N ASP A 35 -19.00 3.90 8.19
CA ASP A 35 -19.97 3.11 7.41
C ASP A 35 -21.05 2.52 8.31
N GLY A 36 -20.66 1.84 9.40
CA GLY A 36 -21.59 1.28 10.37
C GLY A 36 -22.50 2.33 11.04
N CYS A 37 -21.99 3.52 11.36
CA CYS A 37 -22.79 4.62 11.91
C CYS A 37 -23.83 5.12 10.91
N VAL A 38 -23.44 5.34 9.65
CA VAL A 38 -24.33 5.85 8.59
C VAL A 38 -25.42 4.83 8.29
N THR A 39 -25.06 3.56 8.12
CA THR A 39 -25.98 2.48 7.82
C THR A 39 -26.97 2.26 8.98
N THR A 40 -26.49 2.21 10.21
CA THR A 40 -27.35 2.06 11.39
C THR A 40 -28.31 3.24 11.52
N PHE A 41 -27.84 4.47 11.31
CA PHE A 41 -28.68 5.65 11.32
C PHE A 41 -29.78 5.57 10.25
N ALA A 42 -29.44 5.17 9.03
CA ALA A 42 -30.40 5.02 7.93
C ALA A 42 -31.49 3.98 8.26
N VAL A 43 -31.10 2.83 8.81
CA VAL A 43 -32.04 1.78 9.25
C VAL A 43 -32.97 2.28 10.33
N VAL A 44 -32.44 2.90 11.39
CA VAL A 44 -33.24 3.41 12.52
C VAL A 44 -34.20 4.49 12.06
N ALA A 45 -33.72 5.47 11.27
CA ALA A 45 -34.54 6.53 10.73
C ALA A 45 -35.66 6.00 9.83
N SER A 46 -35.41 5.00 9.00
CA SER A 46 -36.39 4.39 8.11
C SER A 46 -37.47 3.66 8.89
N VAL A 47 -37.10 2.88 9.90
CA VAL A 47 -38.06 2.15 10.76
C VAL A 47 -38.91 3.11 11.59
N ALA A 48 -38.28 4.17 12.15
CA ALA A 48 -38.98 5.18 12.90
C ALA A 48 -39.95 5.99 12.01
N GLY A 49 -39.52 6.39 10.81
CA GLY A 49 -40.35 7.08 9.84
C GLY A 49 -41.53 6.27 9.33
N ALA A 50 -41.39 4.95 9.28
CA ALA A 50 -42.48 4.02 8.93
C ALA A 50 -43.41 3.69 10.10
N GLY A 51 -43.12 4.15 11.31
CA GLY A 51 -43.90 3.85 12.50
C GLY A 51 -43.82 2.39 12.97
N LEU A 52 -42.76 1.68 12.59
CA LEU A 52 -42.59 0.26 12.92
C LEU A 52 -41.99 0.06 14.33
N PRO A 53 -42.23 -1.12 14.95
CA PRO A 53 -41.71 -1.40 16.29
C PRO A 53 -40.16 -1.36 16.34
N GLY A 54 -39.60 -0.87 17.46
CA GLY A 54 -38.16 -0.76 17.69
C GLY A 54 -37.40 -2.11 17.59
N LEU A 55 -38.08 -3.25 17.82
CA LEU A 55 -37.51 -4.58 17.64
C LEU A 55 -37.09 -4.83 16.18
N ILE A 56 -37.85 -4.28 15.23
CA ILE A 56 -37.53 -4.36 13.80
C ILE A 56 -36.25 -3.54 13.51
N ALA A 57 -36.13 -2.34 14.07
CA ALA A 57 -34.93 -1.54 13.94
C ALA A 57 -33.69 -2.27 14.50
N PHE A 58 -33.82 -2.89 15.66
CA PHE A 58 -32.75 -3.68 16.27
C PHE A 58 -32.33 -4.88 15.39
N SER A 59 -33.30 -5.66 14.90
CA SER A 59 -33.03 -6.84 14.09
C SER A 59 -32.38 -6.47 12.75
N LEU A 60 -32.89 -5.45 12.06
CA LEU A 60 -32.34 -4.95 10.81
C LEU A 60 -30.95 -4.32 11.02
N GLY A 61 -30.78 -3.51 12.07
CA GLY A 61 -29.50 -2.89 12.38
C GLY A 61 -28.39 -3.93 12.68
N LEU A 62 -28.74 -4.95 13.47
CA LEU A 62 -27.77 -6.03 13.76
C LEU A 62 -27.42 -6.83 12.50
N SER A 63 -28.41 -7.16 11.66
CA SER A 63 -28.17 -7.85 10.39
C SER A 63 -27.31 -7.02 9.44
N SER A 64 -27.56 -5.71 9.37
CA SER A 64 -26.77 -4.77 8.57
C SER A 64 -25.31 -4.72 9.03
N LEU A 65 -25.06 -4.56 10.34
CA LEU A 65 -23.71 -4.54 10.88
C LEU A 65 -22.91 -5.81 10.57
N ILE A 66 -23.56 -6.98 10.64
CA ILE A 66 -22.90 -8.25 10.29
C ILE A 66 -22.59 -8.29 8.79
N ALA A 67 -23.52 -7.87 7.94
CA ALA A 67 -23.34 -7.84 6.49
C ALA A 67 -22.24 -6.87 6.08
N ASP A 68 -22.23 -5.66 6.65
CA ASP A 68 -21.23 -4.62 6.39
C ASP A 68 -19.84 -5.08 6.83
N GLY A 69 -19.72 -5.64 8.04
CA GLY A 69 -18.45 -6.18 8.53
C GLY A 69 -17.89 -7.29 7.65
N PHE A 70 -18.75 -8.20 7.18
CA PHE A 70 -18.35 -9.24 6.25
C PHE A 70 -17.92 -8.67 4.89
N SER A 71 -18.72 -7.76 4.32
CA SER A 71 -18.43 -7.10 3.05
C SER A 71 -17.10 -6.35 3.07
N MET A 72 -16.86 -5.57 4.14
CA MET A 72 -15.60 -4.85 4.33
C MET A 72 -14.42 -5.80 4.47
N GLY A 73 -14.56 -6.87 5.23
CA GLY A 73 -13.50 -7.88 5.39
C GLY A 73 -13.11 -8.54 4.08
N VAL A 74 -14.11 -8.93 3.27
CA VAL A 74 -13.88 -9.52 1.94
C VAL A 74 -13.26 -8.50 1.00
N SER A 75 -13.78 -7.28 0.96
CA SER A 75 -13.27 -6.21 0.09
C SER A 75 -11.81 -5.86 0.41
N ASN A 76 -11.48 -5.73 1.70
CA ASN A 76 -10.11 -5.45 2.13
C ASN A 76 -9.16 -6.60 1.77
N TYR A 77 -9.57 -7.84 1.99
CA TYR A 77 -8.80 -9.02 1.58
C TYR A 77 -8.53 -9.04 0.07
N GLN A 78 -9.56 -8.76 -0.74
CA GLN A 78 -9.42 -8.72 -2.20
C GLN A 78 -8.53 -7.56 -2.66
N GLY A 79 -8.63 -6.39 -2.01
CA GLY A 79 -7.74 -5.26 -2.28
C GLY A 79 -6.28 -5.61 -2.05
N VAL A 80 -5.96 -6.09 -0.86
CA VAL A 80 -4.58 -6.49 -0.50
C VAL A 80 -4.05 -7.60 -1.41
N LYS A 81 -4.91 -8.57 -1.78
CA LYS A 81 -4.53 -9.62 -2.72
C LYS A 81 -4.25 -9.05 -4.11
N SER A 82 -5.10 -8.16 -4.61
CA SER A 82 -4.92 -7.52 -5.92
C SER A 82 -3.63 -6.71 -6.00
N ASP A 83 -3.31 -5.95 -4.94
CA ASP A 83 -2.06 -5.19 -4.86
C ASP A 83 -0.85 -6.12 -4.90
N ARG A 84 -0.91 -7.23 -4.18
CA ARG A 84 0.15 -8.24 -4.17
C ARG A 84 0.31 -8.92 -5.54
N ASP A 85 -0.80 -9.32 -6.17
CA ASP A 85 -0.79 -9.94 -7.51
C ASP A 85 -0.20 -8.95 -8.54
N ALA A 86 -0.49 -7.64 -8.42
CA ALA A 86 0.07 -6.60 -9.27
C ALA A 86 1.59 -6.47 -9.12
N VAL A 87 2.11 -6.50 -7.87
CA VAL A 87 3.56 -6.50 -7.61
C VAL A 87 4.23 -7.73 -8.20
N GLU A 88 3.63 -8.91 -8.02
CA GLU A 88 4.18 -10.16 -8.58
C GLU A 88 4.20 -10.14 -10.13
N GLN A 89 3.15 -9.60 -10.74
CA GLN A 89 3.08 -9.44 -12.20
C GLN A 89 4.12 -8.45 -12.71
N ALA A 90 4.26 -7.28 -12.07
CA ALA A 90 5.27 -6.30 -12.43
C ALA A 90 6.68 -6.89 -12.30
N ARG A 91 6.96 -7.61 -11.20
CA ARG A 91 8.23 -8.31 -11.00
C ARG A 91 8.54 -9.32 -12.10
N ALA A 92 7.54 -10.09 -12.53
CA ALA A 92 7.72 -11.05 -13.63
C ALA A 92 8.01 -10.35 -14.95
N THR A 93 7.37 -9.22 -15.21
CA THR A 93 7.60 -8.37 -16.38
C THR A 93 9.02 -7.82 -16.40
N GLU A 94 9.46 -7.20 -15.29
CA GLU A 94 10.82 -6.67 -15.16
C GLU A 94 11.90 -7.73 -15.34
N ASN A 95 11.72 -8.91 -14.75
CA ASN A 95 12.63 -10.03 -14.97
C ASN A 95 12.72 -10.45 -16.46
N SER A 96 11.62 -10.36 -17.21
CA SER A 96 11.62 -10.63 -18.65
C SER A 96 12.38 -9.54 -19.42
N HIS A 97 12.10 -8.28 -19.13
CA HIS A 97 12.75 -7.13 -19.77
C HIS A 97 14.25 -7.12 -19.55
N ILE A 98 14.70 -7.33 -18.30
CA ILE A 98 16.14 -7.42 -17.96
C ILE A 98 16.84 -8.50 -18.78
N ARG A 99 16.17 -9.61 -19.08
CA ARG A 99 16.75 -10.71 -19.88
C ARG A 99 16.70 -10.46 -21.38
N GLU A 100 15.65 -9.82 -21.87
CA GLU A 100 15.41 -9.64 -23.30
C GLU A 100 16.07 -8.36 -23.84
N VAL A 101 16.05 -7.27 -23.05
CA VAL A 101 16.53 -5.94 -23.45
C VAL A 101 17.38 -5.25 -22.37
N PRO A 102 18.42 -5.90 -21.85
CA PRO A 102 19.18 -5.41 -20.69
C PRO A 102 19.79 -4.02 -20.85
N ASP A 103 20.10 -3.61 -22.07
CA ASP A 103 20.67 -2.28 -22.34
C ASP A 103 19.59 -1.19 -22.26
N GLY A 104 18.34 -1.51 -22.64
CA GLY A 104 17.18 -0.64 -22.44
C GLY A 104 16.92 -0.40 -20.96
N GLU A 105 16.86 -1.48 -20.20
CA GLU A 105 16.63 -1.44 -18.75
C GLU A 105 17.74 -0.66 -17.99
N ARG A 106 19.01 -0.76 -18.43
CA ARG A 106 20.10 0.08 -17.89
C ARG A 106 19.90 1.55 -18.19
N GLU A 107 19.38 1.85 -19.38
CA GLU A 107 19.07 3.23 -19.76
C GLU A 107 17.95 3.81 -18.91
N GLU A 108 16.94 3.01 -18.55
CA GLU A 108 15.86 3.42 -17.67
C GLU A 108 16.37 3.77 -16.28
N ILE A 109 17.21 2.93 -15.66
CA ILE A 109 17.90 3.28 -14.41
C ILE A 109 18.66 4.59 -14.56
N ARG A 110 19.41 4.77 -15.64
CA ARG A 110 20.17 6.00 -15.88
C ARG A 110 19.25 7.21 -15.88
N GLN A 111 18.14 7.15 -16.58
CA GLN A 111 17.19 8.26 -16.64
C GLN A 111 16.50 8.52 -15.30
N ILE A 112 16.14 7.48 -14.56
CA ILE A 112 15.54 7.60 -13.22
C ILE A 112 16.49 8.35 -12.29
N PHE A 113 17.76 7.94 -12.22
CA PHE A 113 18.73 8.56 -11.32
C PHE A 113 19.22 9.92 -11.82
N ALA A 114 19.26 10.15 -13.13
CA ALA A 114 19.53 11.48 -13.68
C ALA A 114 18.45 12.50 -13.28
N ARG A 115 17.19 12.14 -13.27
CA ARG A 115 16.08 12.97 -12.75
C ARG A 115 16.22 13.29 -11.26
N LYS A 116 16.90 12.43 -10.50
CA LYS A 116 17.23 12.67 -9.09
C LYS A 116 18.45 13.58 -8.87
N GLY A 117 19.09 14.03 -9.97
CA GLY A 117 20.21 14.97 -9.96
C GLY A 117 21.58 14.31 -9.92
N PHE A 118 21.69 13.00 -10.18
CA PHE A 118 22.98 12.34 -10.34
C PHE A 118 23.50 12.50 -11.76
N GLU A 119 24.80 12.78 -11.91
CA GLU A 119 25.44 13.04 -13.21
C GLU A 119 26.84 12.40 -13.28
N GLY A 120 27.36 12.26 -14.52
CA GLY A 120 28.74 11.84 -14.79
C GLY A 120 29.08 10.46 -14.18
N ASP A 121 30.30 10.34 -13.67
CA ASP A 121 30.83 9.08 -13.13
C ASP A 121 30.01 8.52 -11.96
N VAL A 122 29.35 9.38 -11.17
CA VAL A 122 28.52 8.94 -10.06
C VAL A 122 27.27 8.23 -10.59
N LEU A 123 26.64 8.78 -11.61
CA LEU A 123 25.48 8.17 -12.27
C LEU A 123 25.83 6.79 -12.87
N GLU A 124 26.93 6.69 -13.60
CA GLU A 124 27.39 5.43 -14.21
C GLU A 124 27.73 4.36 -13.15
N ARG A 125 28.28 4.77 -12.02
CA ARG A 125 28.54 3.84 -10.91
C ARG A 125 27.24 3.33 -10.28
N ILE A 126 26.19 4.16 -10.15
CA ILE A 126 24.89 3.76 -9.67
C ILE A 126 24.29 2.73 -10.65
N VAL A 127 24.25 3.03 -11.94
CA VAL A 127 23.75 2.12 -12.97
C VAL A 127 24.46 0.77 -12.93
N THR A 128 25.78 0.80 -12.88
CA THR A 128 26.60 -0.43 -12.83
C THR A 128 26.34 -1.23 -11.57
N THR A 129 26.23 -0.57 -10.42
CA THR A 129 26.00 -1.24 -9.12
C THR A 129 24.64 -1.91 -9.09
N ILE A 130 23.60 -1.21 -9.53
CA ILE A 130 22.22 -1.75 -9.56
C ILE A 130 22.11 -2.91 -10.55
N SER A 131 22.63 -2.74 -11.77
CA SER A 131 22.52 -3.74 -12.82
C SER A 131 23.43 -4.97 -12.64
N ALA A 132 24.32 -4.95 -11.65
CA ALA A 132 25.15 -6.11 -11.29
C ALA A 132 24.41 -7.15 -10.43
N ASP A 133 23.31 -6.78 -9.81
CA ASP A 133 22.48 -7.64 -8.94
C ASP A 133 21.04 -7.64 -9.48
N GLU A 134 20.59 -8.77 -10.04
CA GLU A 134 19.27 -8.92 -10.66
C GLU A 134 18.14 -8.58 -9.66
N SER A 135 18.27 -8.96 -8.39
CA SER A 135 17.26 -8.67 -7.38
C SER A 135 17.19 -7.19 -7.06
N LEU A 136 18.34 -6.54 -6.88
CA LEU A 136 18.42 -5.10 -6.65
C LEU A 136 17.89 -4.31 -7.84
N TRP A 137 18.16 -4.80 -9.04
CA TRP A 137 17.69 -4.19 -10.29
C TRP A 137 16.16 -4.22 -10.36
N VAL A 138 15.56 -5.40 -10.26
CA VAL A 138 14.09 -5.56 -10.26
C VAL A 138 13.44 -4.75 -9.15
N ASP A 139 13.97 -4.82 -7.91
CA ASP A 139 13.41 -4.05 -6.79
C ASP A 139 13.51 -2.53 -7.01
N THR A 140 14.55 -2.08 -7.69
CA THR A 140 14.71 -0.67 -8.06
C THR A 140 13.66 -0.24 -9.09
N MET A 141 13.45 -1.05 -10.14
CA MET A 141 12.45 -0.77 -11.17
C MET A 141 11.04 -0.76 -10.58
N LEU A 142 10.69 -1.77 -9.78
CA LEU A 142 9.39 -1.82 -9.10
C LEU A 142 9.11 -0.56 -8.29
N ARG A 143 10.09 -0.06 -7.57
CA ARG A 143 9.93 1.12 -6.70
C ARG A 143 9.92 2.42 -7.47
N GLU A 144 10.87 2.60 -8.40
CA GLU A 144 11.14 3.89 -9.02
C GLU A 144 10.34 4.15 -10.28
N GLU A 145 10.00 3.12 -11.03
CA GLU A 145 9.19 3.19 -12.24
C GLU A 145 7.71 2.95 -11.94
N HIS A 146 7.41 1.83 -11.26
CA HIS A 146 6.03 1.43 -11.01
C HIS A 146 5.44 1.99 -9.72
N GLY A 147 6.26 2.54 -8.80
CA GLY A 147 5.81 3.04 -7.50
C GLY A 147 5.28 1.94 -6.58
N LEU A 148 5.72 0.70 -6.78
CA LEU A 148 5.34 -0.48 -6.01
C LEU A 148 6.37 -0.79 -4.92
N GLU A 149 5.88 -1.11 -3.70
CA GLU A 149 6.71 -1.49 -2.55
C GLU A 149 6.33 -2.88 -2.02
#